data_ef46bbdb9ee729f0960daf5bf9e5803b
#
_entry.id   ef46bbdb9ee729f0960daf5bf9e5803b
#
_cell.length_a   1.000
_cell.length_b   1.000
_cell.length_c   1.000
_cell.angle_alpha   90.00
_cell.angle_beta   90.00
_cell.angle_gamma   90.00
#
_symmetry.space_group_name_H-M   'P 1'
#
loop_
_entity.id
_entity.type
_entity.pdbx_description
1 polymer ?
#
loop_
_entity_poly.entity_id
_entity_poly.type
_entity_poly.pdbx_seq_one_letter_code
_entity_poly.pdbx_strand_id
1 'polypeptide(L)'
;FGVVFQNDALFSFSVKENIAFGRNLDYEAVVEAAEFAQARTFIEQLSHRYDEKVLRQGANFSGGQKQRMLIARALAQHPEIIILDDASSALDYQTDAQLRQAIKKSFHSTAIMITQRVSSVMHADQILMLDQGKMVGLGTHEQLAKTCVPYQELMALQLGGDDHEHATWTR
;
A
#
# COMPACT_ATOMS: atom_id res chain seq x y z
N PHE A 1 9.44 2.36 13.58
CA PHE A 1 8.21 2.65 12.83
C PHE A 1 8.52 2.98 11.38
N GLY A 2 7.78 2.38 10.44
CA GLY A 2 7.70 2.80 9.04
C GLY A 2 6.31 3.39 8.80
N VAL A 3 6.21 4.63 8.30
CA VAL A 3 4.91 5.29 8.14
C VAL A 3 4.81 5.85 6.72
N VAL A 4 3.66 5.63 6.09
CA VAL A 4 3.25 6.30 4.84
C VAL A 4 1.94 7.00 5.11
N PHE A 5 1.93 8.32 4.98
CA PHE A 5 0.73 9.13 5.14
C PHE A 5 -0.05 9.26 3.83
N GLN A 6 -1.35 9.52 3.92
CA GLN A 6 -2.24 9.73 2.77
C GLN A 6 -1.73 10.79 1.79
N ASN A 7 -1.16 11.89 2.30
CA ASN A 7 -0.65 13.02 1.51
C ASN A 7 0.88 13.13 1.58
N ASP A 8 1.59 12.01 1.63
CA ASP A 8 3.05 12.02 1.65
C ASP A 8 3.63 12.41 0.29
N ALA A 9 4.86 12.93 0.28
CA ALA A 9 5.48 13.49 -0.91
C ALA A 9 6.90 12.98 -1.16
N LEU A 10 7.26 12.94 -2.44
CA LEU A 10 8.64 12.75 -2.88
C LEU A 10 9.34 14.11 -2.98
N PHE A 11 10.63 14.10 -2.67
CA PHE A 11 11.50 15.25 -2.74
C PHE A 11 12.29 15.30 -4.04
N SER A 12 12.74 16.48 -4.45
CA SER A 12 13.52 16.69 -5.68
C SER A 12 14.97 16.21 -5.53
N PHE A 13 15.13 14.96 -5.12
CA PHE A 13 16.38 14.20 -5.01
C PHE A 13 16.37 13.04 -6.01
N SER A 14 17.36 12.17 -5.98
CA SER A 14 17.31 10.91 -6.73
C SER A 14 16.31 9.93 -6.12
N VAL A 15 15.96 8.87 -6.87
CA VAL A 15 15.11 7.77 -6.37
C VAL A 15 15.72 7.15 -5.11
N LYS A 16 17.04 6.83 -5.12
CA LYS A 16 17.73 6.24 -3.96
C LYS A 16 17.70 7.15 -2.74
N GLU A 17 17.91 8.47 -2.93
CA GLU A 17 17.87 9.43 -1.83
C GLU A 17 16.46 9.60 -1.27
N ASN A 18 15.41 9.47 -2.10
CA ASN A 18 14.03 9.45 -1.64
C ASN A 18 13.73 8.20 -0.80
N ILE A 19 14.23 7.03 -1.18
CA ILE A 19 14.03 5.78 -0.42
C ILE A 19 14.87 5.83 0.88
N ALA A 20 16.14 6.21 0.80
CA ALA A 20 17.01 6.32 1.98
C ALA A 20 16.55 7.43 2.94
N PHE A 21 16.02 8.52 2.43
CA PHE A 21 15.46 9.63 3.18
C PHE A 21 16.38 10.17 4.28
N GLY A 22 17.61 10.51 3.89
CA GLY A 22 18.63 11.05 4.80
C GLY A 22 19.29 10.03 5.74
N ARG A 23 18.93 8.75 5.62
CA ARG A 23 19.53 7.64 6.36
C ARG A 23 20.75 7.12 5.61
N ASN A 24 21.76 6.65 6.35
CA ASN A 24 22.94 6.02 5.78
C ASN A 24 22.63 4.55 5.45
N LEU A 25 21.94 4.31 4.33
CA LEU A 25 21.64 2.98 3.82
C LEU A 25 22.61 2.65 2.68
N ASP A 26 23.08 1.41 2.64
CA ASP A 26 23.80 0.93 1.48
C ASP A 26 22.85 0.74 0.28
N TYR A 27 23.46 0.53 -0.90
CA TYR A 27 22.69 0.41 -2.13
C TYR A 27 21.79 -0.85 -2.12
N GLU A 28 22.25 -1.92 -1.50
CA GLU A 28 21.54 -3.18 -1.42
C GLU A 28 20.27 -3.07 -0.59
N ALA A 29 20.32 -2.38 0.55
CA ALA A 29 19.15 -2.09 1.38
C ALA A 29 18.11 -1.23 0.64
N VAL A 30 18.55 -0.27 -0.17
CA VAL A 30 17.65 0.55 -1.01
C VAL A 30 16.96 -0.31 -2.08
N VAL A 31 17.71 -1.21 -2.73
CA VAL A 31 17.17 -2.12 -3.74
C VAL A 31 16.19 -3.11 -3.12
N GLU A 32 16.52 -3.67 -1.98
CA GLU A 32 15.66 -4.58 -1.23
C GLU A 32 14.34 -3.91 -0.82
N ALA A 33 14.40 -2.70 -0.28
CA ALA A 33 13.21 -1.92 0.07
C ALA A 33 12.34 -1.64 -1.17
N ALA A 34 12.95 -1.34 -2.31
CA ALA A 34 12.24 -1.14 -3.57
C ALA A 34 11.59 -2.44 -4.07
N GLU A 35 12.21 -3.59 -3.87
CA GLU A 35 11.67 -4.89 -4.21
C GLU A 35 10.44 -5.21 -3.37
N PHE A 36 10.52 -5.08 -2.05
CA PHE A 36 9.37 -5.28 -1.16
C PHE A 36 8.20 -4.36 -1.48
N ALA A 37 8.48 -3.11 -1.85
CA ALA A 37 7.46 -2.14 -2.26
C ALA A 37 6.97 -2.33 -3.70
N GLN A 38 7.36 -3.39 -4.41
CA GLN A 38 7.03 -3.64 -5.82
C GLN A 38 7.50 -2.50 -6.76
N ALA A 39 8.55 -1.76 -6.36
CA ALA A 39 9.07 -0.62 -7.08
C ALA A 39 10.26 -0.96 -7.99
N ARG A 40 11.02 -2.02 -7.69
CA ARG A 40 12.26 -2.39 -8.36
C ARG A 40 12.12 -2.44 -9.88
N THR A 41 11.11 -3.14 -10.38
CA THR A 41 10.91 -3.36 -11.82
C THR A 41 10.82 -2.07 -12.61
N PHE A 42 10.00 -1.10 -12.15
CA PHE A 42 9.89 0.16 -12.88
C PHE A 42 11.13 1.05 -12.67
N ILE A 43 11.78 1.01 -11.50
CA ILE A 43 13.01 1.79 -11.26
C ILE A 43 14.13 1.33 -12.16
N GLU A 44 14.31 0.02 -12.37
CA GLU A 44 15.34 -0.54 -13.26
C GLU A 44 15.11 -0.22 -14.74
N GLN A 45 13.88 0.15 -15.13
CA GLN A 45 13.53 0.62 -16.48
C GLN A 45 13.80 2.11 -16.71
N LEU A 46 14.07 2.89 -15.66
CA LEU A 46 14.41 4.32 -15.80
C LEU A 46 15.80 4.48 -16.41
N SER A 47 16.04 5.59 -17.13
CA SER A 47 17.31 5.87 -17.81
C SER A 47 18.50 5.87 -16.85
N HIS A 48 18.33 6.39 -15.64
CA HIS A 48 19.37 6.44 -14.61
C HIS A 48 19.03 5.56 -13.40
N ARG A 49 18.05 4.67 -13.51
CA ARG A 49 17.64 3.72 -12.47
C ARG A 49 17.45 4.41 -11.10
N TYR A 50 18.18 3.98 -10.07
CA TYR A 50 18.13 4.55 -8.73
C TYR A 50 18.73 5.96 -8.61
N ASP A 51 19.53 6.39 -9.57
CA ASP A 51 20.07 7.75 -9.68
C ASP A 51 19.14 8.69 -10.48
N GLU A 52 18.00 8.19 -10.99
CA GLU A 52 17.01 8.98 -11.70
C GLU A 52 16.50 10.11 -10.82
N LYS A 53 16.46 11.33 -11.38
CA LYS A 53 16.03 12.52 -10.66
C LYS A 53 14.52 12.56 -10.51
N VAL A 54 14.06 12.73 -9.29
CA VAL A 54 12.66 13.00 -8.98
C VAL A 54 12.40 14.48 -9.14
N LEU A 55 11.50 14.85 -10.05
CA LEU A 55 11.07 16.23 -10.22
C LEU A 55 10.16 16.67 -9.07
N ARG A 56 9.87 17.96 -8.97
CA ARG A 56 9.04 18.52 -7.88
C ARG A 56 7.77 17.67 -7.69
N GLN A 57 7.57 17.20 -6.46
CA GLN A 57 6.44 16.35 -6.07
C GLN A 57 6.31 15.06 -6.91
N GLY A 58 7.42 14.60 -7.50
CA GLY A 58 7.41 13.39 -8.34
C GLY A 58 6.64 13.54 -9.65
N ALA A 59 6.63 14.73 -10.27
CA ALA A 59 5.83 15.00 -11.47
C ALA A 59 6.15 14.10 -12.67
N ASN A 60 7.33 13.48 -12.69
CA ASN A 60 7.76 12.52 -13.71
C ASN A 60 7.38 11.07 -13.41
N PHE A 61 6.61 10.79 -12.36
CA PHE A 61 6.17 9.45 -11.98
C PHE A 61 4.63 9.39 -11.90
N SER A 62 4.08 8.23 -12.23
CA SER A 62 2.65 7.96 -12.02
C SER A 62 2.30 7.91 -10.53
N GLY A 63 1.02 8.05 -10.19
CA GLY A 63 0.56 7.95 -8.80
C GLY A 63 0.99 6.65 -8.11
N GLY A 64 0.82 5.51 -8.78
CA GLY A 64 1.26 4.21 -8.26
C GLY A 64 2.77 4.06 -8.13
N GLN A 65 3.57 4.67 -9.03
CA GLN A 65 5.03 4.69 -8.89
C GLN A 65 5.48 5.53 -7.68
N LYS A 66 4.89 6.71 -7.49
CA LYS A 66 5.13 7.54 -6.31
C LYS A 66 4.82 6.79 -5.02
N GLN A 67 3.65 6.18 -4.98
CA GLN A 67 3.19 5.44 -3.81
C GLN A 67 4.14 4.29 -3.44
N ARG A 68 4.58 3.52 -4.43
CA ARG A 68 5.56 2.43 -4.21
C ARG A 68 6.90 2.95 -3.71
N MET A 69 7.38 4.10 -4.18
CA MET A 69 8.61 4.72 -3.64
C MET A 69 8.43 5.20 -2.19
N LEU A 70 7.27 5.74 -1.83
CA LEU A 70 6.96 6.13 -0.44
C LEU A 70 6.89 4.90 0.48
N ILE A 71 6.31 3.81 0.00
CA ILE A 71 6.30 2.54 0.73
C ILE A 71 7.72 1.98 0.88
N ALA A 72 8.55 2.02 -0.18
CA ALA A 72 9.96 1.61 -0.11
C ALA A 72 10.72 2.42 0.96
N ARG A 73 10.50 3.74 1.04
CA ARG A 73 11.04 4.61 2.08
C ARG A 73 10.65 4.14 3.49
N ALA A 74 9.40 3.76 3.70
CA ALA A 74 8.91 3.28 4.99
C ALA A 74 9.50 1.92 5.37
N LEU A 75 9.71 1.03 4.39
CA LEU A 75 10.22 -0.32 4.60
C LEU A 75 11.75 -0.40 4.73
N ALA A 76 12.48 0.62 4.27
CA ALA A 76 13.93 0.59 4.09
C ALA A 76 14.77 0.38 5.37
N GLN A 77 14.18 0.38 6.54
CA GLN A 77 14.83 0.08 7.83
C GLN A 77 14.25 -1.13 8.56
N HIS A 78 13.53 -1.99 7.87
CA HIS A 78 12.89 -3.16 8.48
C HIS A 78 12.13 -2.81 9.77
N PRO A 79 11.14 -1.90 9.71
CA PRO A 79 10.46 -1.43 10.91
C PRO A 79 9.67 -2.55 11.60
N GLU A 80 9.63 -2.56 12.91
CA GLU A 80 8.80 -3.49 13.69
C GLU A 80 7.30 -3.18 13.56
N ILE A 81 6.95 -1.91 13.31
CA ILE A 81 5.57 -1.48 13.11
C ILE A 81 5.50 -0.65 11.81
N ILE A 82 4.60 -1.04 10.93
CA ILE A 82 4.34 -0.36 9.65
C ILE A 82 2.94 0.23 9.71
N ILE A 83 2.81 1.52 9.39
CA ILE A 83 1.53 2.22 9.30
C ILE A 83 1.35 2.71 7.87
N LEU A 84 0.30 2.26 7.21
CA LEU A 84 -0.06 2.58 5.84
C LEU A 84 -1.40 3.30 5.83
N ASP A 85 -1.38 4.64 5.75
CA ASP A 85 -2.57 5.48 5.73
C ASP A 85 -2.98 5.76 4.28
N ASP A 86 -4.00 5.07 3.81
CA ASP A 86 -4.52 5.04 2.43
C ASP A 86 -3.42 4.81 1.36
N ALA A 87 -2.34 4.12 1.76
CA ALA A 87 -1.13 3.95 0.97
C ALA A 87 -1.30 3.05 -0.26
N SER A 88 -2.43 2.39 -0.43
CA SER A 88 -2.73 1.53 -1.59
C SER A 88 -3.75 2.14 -2.55
N SER A 89 -4.30 3.32 -2.27
CA SER A 89 -5.37 3.93 -3.08
C SER A 89 -4.98 4.16 -4.55
N ALA A 90 -3.71 4.46 -4.81
CA ALA A 90 -3.17 4.65 -6.17
C ALA A 90 -2.60 3.37 -6.79
N LEU A 91 -2.65 2.23 -6.10
CA LEU A 91 -2.18 0.95 -6.61
C LEU A 91 -3.32 0.18 -7.29
N ASP A 92 -2.97 -0.54 -8.36
CA ASP A 92 -3.84 -1.56 -8.92
C ASP A 92 -3.96 -2.76 -7.94
N TYR A 93 -5.01 -3.55 -8.12
CA TYR A 93 -5.33 -4.67 -7.23
C TYR A 93 -4.20 -5.69 -7.11
N GLN A 94 -3.53 -6.01 -8.22
CA GLN A 94 -2.46 -7.01 -8.25
C GLN A 94 -1.22 -6.52 -7.49
N THR A 95 -0.81 -5.27 -7.73
CA THR A 95 0.32 -4.63 -7.02
C THR A 95 0.05 -4.52 -5.52
N ASP A 96 -1.17 -4.12 -5.11
CA ASP A 96 -1.57 -4.07 -3.70
C ASP A 96 -1.52 -5.45 -3.04
N ALA A 97 -2.02 -6.50 -3.71
CA ALA A 97 -1.96 -7.87 -3.20
C ALA A 97 -0.52 -8.39 -3.04
N GLN A 98 0.35 -8.12 -4.03
CA GLN A 98 1.77 -8.49 -3.97
C GLN A 98 2.51 -7.75 -2.84
N LEU A 99 2.24 -6.46 -2.67
CA LEU A 99 2.79 -5.66 -1.58
C LEU A 99 2.42 -6.25 -0.20
N ARG A 100 1.14 -6.53 0.02
CA ARG A 100 0.66 -7.14 1.28
C ARG A 100 1.32 -8.50 1.54
N GLN A 101 1.46 -9.31 0.49
CA GLN A 101 2.13 -10.59 0.60
C GLN A 101 3.62 -10.44 0.93
N ALA A 102 4.31 -9.46 0.34
CA ALA A 102 5.70 -9.15 0.64
C ALA A 102 5.88 -8.71 2.09
N ILE A 103 5.03 -7.80 2.57
CA ILE A 103 5.03 -7.36 3.98
C ILE A 103 4.84 -8.56 4.92
N LYS A 104 3.83 -9.40 4.66
CA LYS A 104 3.53 -10.56 5.51
C LYS A 104 4.63 -11.61 5.55
N LYS A 105 5.32 -11.85 4.43
CA LYS A 105 6.35 -12.89 4.32
C LYS A 105 7.72 -12.46 4.81
N SER A 106 8.09 -11.21 4.55
CA SER A 106 9.47 -10.73 4.70
C SER A 106 9.69 -9.88 5.95
N PHE A 107 8.61 -9.37 6.53
CA PHE A 107 8.68 -8.55 7.72
C PHE A 107 7.94 -9.24 8.87
N HIS A 108 8.66 -9.49 9.97
CA HIS A 108 8.04 -9.88 11.26
C HIS A 108 7.42 -8.66 11.95
N SER A 109 6.79 -7.79 11.16
CA SER A 109 6.27 -6.49 11.61
C SER A 109 4.78 -6.56 11.87
N THR A 110 4.30 -5.74 12.80
CA THR A 110 2.88 -5.42 12.92
C THR A 110 2.51 -4.39 11.86
N ALA A 111 1.61 -4.74 10.95
CA ALA A 111 1.12 -3.82 9.92
C ALA A 111 -0.25 -3.25 10.32
N ILE A 112 -0.34 -1.92 10.41
CA ILE A 112 -1.59 -1.18 10.60
C ILE A 112 -1.93 -0.53 9.26
N MET A 113 -3.04 -0.97 8.66
CA MET A 113 -3.51 -0.48 7.36
C MET A 113 -4.80 0.31 7.56
N ILE A 114 -4.79 1.58 7.18
CA ILE A 114 -5.96 2.46 7.18
C ILE A 114 -6.41 2.57 5.72
N THR A 115 -7.62 2.14 5.43
CA THR A 115 -8.13 2.12 4.06
C THR A 115 -9.66 2.08 4.04
N GLN A 116 -10.22 2.55 2.94
CA GLN A 116 -11.64 2.40 2.65
C GLN A 116 -11.92 1.15 1.79
N ARG A 117 -10.88 0.43 1.32
CA ARG A 117 -11.04 -0.74 0.45
C ARG A 117 -11.15 -2.02 1.27
N VAL A 118 -12.30 -2.69 1.20
CA VAL A 118 -12.55 -3.99 1.85
C VAL A 118 -11.53 -5.02 1.37
N SER A 119 -11.25 -5.06 0.06
CA SER A 119 -10.30 -6.00 -0.55
C SER A 119 -8.89 -5.91 0.03
N SER A 120 -8.48 -4.74 0.53
CA SER A 120 -7.15 -4.55 1.12
C SER A 120 -7.04 -5.11 2.54
N VAL A 121 -8.15 -5.29 3.25
CA VAL A 121 -8.14 -5.71 4.66
C VAL A 121 -8.79 -7.07 4.92
N MET A 122 -9.45 -7.68 3.95
CA MET A 122 -10.18 -8.96 4.15
C MET A 122 -9.30 -10.13 4.62
N HIS A 123 -7.99 -10.03 4.49
CA HIS A 123 -7.02 -11.03 4.97
C HIS A 123 -6.23 -10.56 6.21
N ALA A 124 -6.63 -9.46 6.83
CA ALA A 124 -6.02 -8.98 8.06
C ALA A 124 -6.44 -9.85 9.24
N ASP A 125 -5.57 -9.97 10.24
CA ASP A 125 -5.83 -10.74 11.46
C ASP A 125 -6.97 -10.12 12.28
N GLN A 126 -7.07 -8.78 12.26
CA GLN A 126 -8.17 -8.02 12.85
C GLN A 126 -8.52 -6.81 11.98
N ILE A 127 -9.79 -6.51 11.90
CA ILE A 127 -10.34 -5.32 11.25
C ILE A 127 -11.10 -4.52 12.30
N LEU A 128 -10.72 -3.25 12.44
CA LEU A 128 -11.44 -2.26 13.22
C LEU A 128 -12.27 -1.41 12.27
N MET A 129 -13.60 -1.48 12.39
CA MET A 129 -14.52 -0.62 11.64
C MET A 129 -14.84 0.65 12.44
N LEU A 130 -14.54 1.79 11.83
CA LEU A 130 -14.83 3.11 12.39
C LEU A 130 -15.92 3.80 11.57
N ASP A 131 -16.90 4.37 12.26
CA ASP A 131 -17.92 5.24 11.68
C ASP A 131 -18.11 6.48 12.58
N GLN A 132 -18.06 7.67 11.98
CA GLN A 132 -18.17 8.97 12.67
C GLN A 132 -17.29 9.05 13.95
N GLY A 133 -16.05 8.54 13.87
CA GLY A 133 -15.10 8.56 14.99
C GLY A 133 -15.38 7.55 16.10
N LYS A 134 -16.34 6.66 15.93
CA LYS A 134 -16.69 5.60 16.89
C LYS A 134 -16.36 4.23 16.33
N MET A 135 -15.89 3.33 17.18
CA MET A 135 -15.75 1.93 16.85
C MET A 135 -17.13 1.27 16.75
N VAL A 136 -17.49 0.78 15.55
CA VAL A 136 -18.76 0.10 15.28
C VAL A 136 -18.58 -1.40 15.03
N GLY A 137 -17.35 -1.88 14.87
CA GLY A 137 -17.04 -3.30 14.72
C GLY A 137 -15.56 -3.59 14.95
N LEU A 138 -15.29 -4.77 15.52
CA LEU A 138 -13.94 -5.31 15.70
C LEU A 138 -14.00 -6.82 15.49
N GLY A 139 -13.15 -7.36 14.61
CA GLY A 139 -13.09 -8.79 14.35
C GLY A 139 -12.42 -9.12 13.03
N THR A 140 -12.48 -10.38 12.62
CA THR A 140 -12.03 -10.81 11.28
C THR A 140 -13.05 -10.41 10.21
N HIS A 141 -12.63 -10.49 8.93
CA HIS A 141 -13.53 -10.29 7.79
C HIS A 141 -14.83 -11.12 7.93
N GLU A 142 -14.70 -12.42 8.21
CA GLU A 142 -15.84 -13.32 8.33
C GLU A 142 -16.79 -12.96 9.48
N GLN A 143 -16.25 -12.47 10.60
CA GLN A 143 -17.04 -12.03 11.73
C GLN A 143 -17.80 -10.75 11.39
N LEU A 144 -17.12 -9.72 10.85
CA LEU A 144 -17.73 -8.46 10.51
C LEU A 144 -18.74 -8.58 9.36
N ALA A 145 -18.49 -9.45 8.39
CA ALA A 145 -19.44 -9.75 7.32
C ALA A 145 -20.76 -10.34 7.83
N LYS A 146 -20.78 -10.92 9.05
CA LYS A 146 -21.99 -11.49 9.67
C LYS A 146 -22.65 -10.56 10.69
N THR A 147 -21.87 -9.70 11.36
CA THR A 147 -22.32 -9.01 12.57
C THR A 147 -22.28 -7.49 12.49
N CYS A 148 -21.58 -6.90 11.52
CA CYS A 148 -21.38 -5.45 11.42
C CYS A 148 -22.09 -4.89 10.18
N VAL A 149 -23.24 -4.26 10.37
CA VAL A 149 -24.05 -3.69 9.28
C VAL A 149 -23.26 -2.68 8.44
N PRO A 150 -22.53 -1.70 8.98
CA PRO A 150 -21.72 -0.78 8.16
C PRO A 150 -20.66 -1.49 7.33
N TYR A 151 -20.08 -2.58 7.82
CA TYR A 151 -19.12 -3.37 7.07
C TYR A 151 -19.77 -4.13 5.90
N GLN A 152 -20.98 -4.68 6.14
CA GLN A 152 -21.77 -5.36 5.11
C GLN A 152 -22.17 -4.40 3.97
N GLU A 153 -22.59 -3.19 4.31
CA GLU A 153 -22.95 -2.15 3.34
C GLU A 153 -21.74 -1.76 2.49
N LEU A 154 -20.59 -1.53 3.13
CA LEU A 154 -19.34 -1.22 2.42
C LEU A 154 -18.91 -2.36 1.49
N MET A 155 -19.02 -3.59 1.96
CA MET A 155 -18.74 -4.80 1.20
C MET A 155 -19.65 -4.93 -0.03
N ALA A 156 -20.95 -4.72 0.15
CA ALA A 156 -21.93 -4.79 -0.95
C ALA A 156 -21.68 -3.71 -2.01
N LEU A 157 -21.28 -2.50 -1.61
CA LEU A 157 -20.93 -1.42 -2.53
C LEU A 157 -19.68 -1.69 -3.35
N GLN A 158 -18.70 -2.41 -2.80
CA GLN A 158 -17.40 -2.62 -3.45
C GLN A 158 -17.27 -3.97 -4.17
N LEU A 159 -17.89 -5.02 -3.65
CA LEU A 159 -17.81 -6.37 -4.17
C LEU A 159 -19.07 -6.80 -4.93
N GLY A 160 -20.22 -6.16 -4.67
CA GLY A 160 -21.48 -6.43 -5.36
C GLY A 160 -21.59 -5.85 -6.76
N GLY A 161 -20.64 -4.99 -7.19
CA GLY A 161 -20.57 -4.44 -8.54
C GLY A 161 -19.98 -5.40 -9.59
N ASP A 162 -19.20 -6.38 -9.18
CA ASP A 162 -18.52 -7.31 -10.10
C ASP A 162 -19.46 -8.41 -10.66
N ASP A 163 -20.58 -8.70 -9.97
CA ASP A 163 -21.53 -9.71 -10.44
C ASP A 163 -22.42 -9.25 -11.62
N HIS A 164 -22.46 -7.94 -11.91
CA HIS A 164 -23.28 -7.43 -13.02
C HIS A 164 -22.52 -7.27 -14.34
N GLU A 165 -21.20 -7.26 -14.36
CA GLU A 165 -20.43 -7.18 -15.63
C GLU A 165 -20.17 -8.56 -16.26
N HIS A 166 -20.24 -9.66 -15.53
CA HIS A 166 -20.08 -11.00 -16.10
C HIS A 166 -21.39 -11.66 -16.60
N ALA A 167 -22.55 -11.04 -16.37
CA ALA A 167 -23.84 -11.60 -16.76
C ALA A 167 -24.32 -11.21 -18.17
N THR A 168 -23.59 -10.39 -18.93
CA THR A 168 -24.03 -9.88 -20.23
C THR A 168 -23.23 -10.33 -21.45
N TRP A 169 -22.34 -11.30 -21.33
CA TRP A 169 -21.56 -11.82 -22.48
C TRP A 169 -21.82 -13.31 -22.78
N THR A 170 -23.08 -13.75 -22.74
CA THR A 170 -23.51 -15.01 -23.37
C THR A 170 -24.81 -14.80 -24.09
N ARG A 171 -24.73 -14.27 -25.33
CA ARG A 171 -25.62 -14.59 -26.46
C ARG A 171 -24.87 -14.45 -27.76
#